data_a5ddc1243fc332a2236d71a14ed73668
#
_entry.id   a5ddc1243fc332a2236d71a14ed73668
#
_cell.length_a   1.000
_cell.length_b   1.000
_cell.length_c   1.000
_cell.angle_alpha   90.00
_cell.angle_beta   90.00
_cell.angle_gamma   90.00
#
_symmetry.space_group_name_H-M   'P 1'
#
loop_
_entity.id
_entity.type
_entity.pdbx_description
1 polymer ?
#
loop_
_entity_poly.entity_id
_entity_poly.type
_entity_poly.pdbx_seq_one_letter_code
_entity_poly.pdbx_strand_id
1 'polypeptide(L)'
;MCVPLENLKYVVTENQQNLEKSRTLTMQVMAAPSQLFFCRRIEISEDVAEDEREGFVQLQLESLSPFSLEHLQFGYVIDDSKRFAFLYSGYRRSFESGSIAEWGKQETVIPEFSIGAIAGKNDDGSPLLLVSENSIAYFEFDGQSELPCYFEAFPRERDDEDQLMDFEAGVDVAKISLGDRIKGQTVRVWNTNTNIYIGKQHLRLQAAENGSEIETIVSRETLWTMDLRDPDSIEHAKLEERQNSLIWKIALGMAVVFMLLIFGEFAWLGSRAYVNLRNGWNEEQAPTVAMIGSRQSTVFELEDFQNSDLKPFDMLI
;
A
#
# COMPACT_ATOMS: atom_id res chain seq x y z
N MET A 1 16.72 33.86 -7.18
CA MET A 1 17.23 33.71 -5.79
C MET A 1 16.73 32.37 -5.30
N CYS A 2 17.62 31.40 -5.14
CA CYS A 2 17.21 30.00 -4.87
C CYS A 2 16.88 29.86 -3.41
N VAL A 3 15.69 29.36 -3.12
CA VAL A 3 15.25 29.01 -1.76
C VAL A 3 15.85 27.65 -1.39
N PRO A 4 16.55 27.52 -0.26
CA PRO A 4 17.03 26.23 0.18
C PRO A 4 15.87 25.33 0.55
N LEU A 5 15.85 24.14 -0.02
CA LEU A 5 14.85 23.07 0.17
C LEU A 5 14.85 22.43 1.57
N GLU A 6 15.42 23.12 2.57
CA GLU A 6 15.50 22.57 3.94
C GLU A 6 14.15 22.35 4.64
N ASN A 7 13.06 22.88 4.09
CA ASN A 7 11.73 22.83 4.72
C ASN A 7 10.77 21.83 4.11
N LEU A 8 11.17 21.03 3.11
CA LEU A 8 10.33 20.01 2.50
C LEU A 8 10.31 18.68 3.28
N LYS A 9 10.58 18.71 4.58
CA LYS A 9 10.30 17.59 5.46
C LYS A 9 8.84 17.63 5.90
N TYR A 10 7.99 16.99 5.14
CA TYR A 10 6.62 16.73 5.59
C TYR A 10 6.65 15.77 6.80
N VAL A 11 6.63 16.35 7.98
CA VAL A 11 6.41 15.59 9.22
C VAL A 11 4.91 15.52 9.45
N VAL A 12 4.39 14.34 9.29
CA VAL A 12 3.01 14.02 9.67
C VAL A 12 2.85 14.28 11.16
N THR A 13 2.09 15.33 11.51
CA THR A 13 1.67 15.57 12.89
C THR A 13 0.27 14.99 13.08
N GLU A 14 0.19 13.68 13.25
CA GLU A 14 -0.97 13.10 13.90
C GLU A 14 -0.73 13.02 15.40
N ASN A 15 -1.81 13.23 16.19
CA ASN A 15 -1.80 13.19 17.66
C ASN A 15 -0.70 12.29 18.24
N GLN A 16 0.30 12.89 18.84
CA GLN A 16 1.51 12.22 19.38
C GLN A 16 1.22 11.04 20.32
N GLN A 17 0.02 10.90 20.83
CA GLN A 17 -0.37 9.80 21.72
C GLN A 17 -0.67 8.47 21.00
N ASN A 18 -0.93 8.47 19.69
CA ASN A 18 -1.14 7.24 18.91
C ASN A 18 0.11 6.79 18.13
N LEU A 19 1.10 7.66 17.96
CA LEU A 19 2.35 7.37 17.23
C LEU A 19 3.30 6.43 17.99
N GLU A 20 3.24 6.38 19.30
CA GLU A 20 4.10 5.47 20.09
C GLU A 20 3.69 3.98 19.99
N LYS A 21 2.48 3.68 19.51
CA LYS A 21 1.99 2.29 19.36
C LYS A 21 2.12 1.69 17.97
N SER A 22 2.34 2.50 16.95
CA SER A 22 2.51 2.01 15.58
C SER A 22 3.91 2.37 15.08
N ARG A 23 4.88 1.46 15.26
CA ARG A 23 6.12 1.43 14.48
C ARG A 23 5.79 1.06 13.02
N THR A 24 4.91 1.79 12.39
CA THR A 24 4.74 1.76 10.94
C THR A 24 5.92 2.49 10.35
N LEU A 25 6.69 1.80 9.54
CA LEU A 25 7.70 2.40 8.68
C LEU A 25 7.02 3.53 7.89
N THR A 26 7.30 4.76 8.26
CA THR A 26 6.90 5.94 7.50
C THR A 26 7.87 6.09 6.36
N MET A 27 7.39 5.99 5.12
CA MET A 27 8.20 6.32 3.93
C MET A 27 8.41 7.84 3.87
N GLN A 28 9.58 8.26 3.41
CA GLN A 28 9.83 9.67 3.13
C GLN A 28 9.43 9.93 1.67
N VAL A 29 8.32 10.66 1.49
CA VAL A 29 7.86 11.11 0.19
C VAL A 29 8.22 12.57 0.02
N MET A 30 8.79 12.90 -1.13
CA MET A 30 9.09 14.26 -1.52
C MET A 30 8.13 14.70 -2.63
N ALA A 31 7.65 15.92 -2.56
CA ALA A 31 6.80 16.51 -3.59
C ALA A 31 7.61 17.49 -4.44
N ALA A 32 7.57 17.32 -5.76
CA ALA A 32 8.22 18.22 -6.71
C ALA A 32 7.24 19.30 -7.19
N PRO A 33 7.67 20.57 -7.31
CA PRO A 33 6.80 21.69 -7.67
C PRO A 33 6.12 21.52 -9.02
N SER A 34 4.80 21.76 -9.07
CA SER A 34 3.96 21.50 -10.24
C SER A 34 4.32 22.32 -11.48
N GLN A 35 4.79 23.55 -11.31
CA GLN A 35 5.12 24.47 -12.41
C GLN A 35 6.33 24.02 -13.23
N LEU A 36 7.09 23.02 -12.77
CA LEU A 36 8.26 22.50 -13.48
C LEU A 36 7.89 21.42 -14.50
N PHE A 37 6.63 21.02 -14.55
CA PHE A 37 6.18 19.92 -15.38
C PHE A 37 5.33 20.37 -16.57
N PHE A 38 5.63 19.79 -17.72
CA PHE A 38 4.71 19.70 -18.84
C PHE A 38 3.85 18.45 -18.65
N CYS A 39 2.53 18.60 -18.77
CA CYS A 39 1.61 17.50 -18.58
C CYS A 39 0.70 17.36 -19.79
N ARG A 40 0.37 16.11 -20.14
CA ARG A 40 -0.55 15.82 -21.24
C ARG A 40 -1.24 14.47 -21.06
N ARG A 41 -2.55 14.42 -21.34
CA ARG A 41 -3.27 13.16 -21.47
C ARG A 41 -3.08 12.58 -22.87
N ILE A 42 -2.79 11.29 -22.95
CA ILE A 42 -2.70 10.52 -24.19
C ILE A 42 -3.70 9.36 -24.16
N GLU A 43 -4.12 8.91 -25.34
CA GLU A 43 -4.92 7.70 -25.49
C GLU A 43 -3.99 6.50 -25.72
N ILE A 44 -4.23 5.41 -25.00
CA ILE A 44 -3.56 4.13 -25.17
C ILE A 44 -4.41 3.27 -26.08
N SER A 45 -3.85 2.81 -27.20
CA SER A 45 -4.56 1.89 -28.10
C SER A 45 -4.88 0.58 -27.39
N GLU A 46 -6.05 0.00 -27.68
CA GLU A 46 -6.47 -1.31 -27.14
C GLU A 46 -5.52 -2.46 -27.55
N ASP A 47 -4.74 -2.26 -28.63
CA ASP A 47 -3.76 -3.22 -29.11
C ASP A 47 -2.48 -3.27 -28.29
N VAL A 48 -2.26 -2.30 -27.38
CA VAL A 48 -1.05 -2.24 -26.53
C VAL A 48 -1.21 -3.18 -25.36
N ALA A 49 -0.38 -4.21 -25.32
CA ALA A 49 -0.34 -5.17 -24.21
C ALA A 49 0.09 -4.50 -22.90
N GLU A 50 -0.30 -5.08 -21.77
CA GLU A 50 -0.08 -4.46 -20.44
C GLU A 50 1.42 -4.28 -20.12
N ASP A 51 2.24 -5.21 -20.52
CA ASP A 51 3.70 -5.21 -20.38
C ASP A 51 4.40 -4.24 -21.35
N GLU A 52 3.74 -3.83 -22.44
CA GLU A 52 4.27 -2.88 -23.42
C GLU A 52 3.87 -1.42 -23.13
N ARG A 53 2.97 -1.17 -22.17
CA ARG A 53 2.45 0.17 -21.89
C ARG A 53 3.52 1.16 -21.47
N GLU A 54 4.46 0.73 -20.67
CA GLU A 54 5.57 1.60 -20.25
C GLU A 54 6.40 2.06 -21.44
N GLY A 55 6.75 1.14 -22.36
CA GLY A 55 7.44 1.47 -23.60
C GLY A 55 6.64 2.38 -24.52
N PHE A 56 5.33 2.15 -24.61
CA PHE A 56 4.43 3.02 -25.38
C PHE A 56 4.39 4.44 -24.80
N VAL A 57 4.28 4.59 -23.48
CA VAL A 57 4.30 5.89 -22.79
C VAL A 57 5.62 6.63 -23.03
N GLN A 58 6.74 5.93 -22.94
CA GLN A 58 8.06 6.51 -23.21
C GLN A 58 8.18 6.98 -24.65
N LEU A 59 7.73 6.20 -25.62
CA LEU A 59 7.72 6.56 -27.04
C LEU A 59 6.84 7.79 -27.31
N GLN A 60 5.67 7.87 -26.67
CA GLN A 60 4.78 9.04 -26.77
C GLN A 60 5.47 10.27 -26.18
N LEU A 61 6.14 10.13 -25.04
CA LEU A 61 6.88 11.22 -24.41
C LEU A 61 8.02 11.72 -25.29
N GLU A 62 8.78 10.85 -25.94
CA GLU A 62 9.81 11.23 -26.91
C GLU A 62 9.24 12.04 -28.09
N SER A 63 8.04 11.67 -28.55
CA SER A 63 7.38 12.39 -29.65
C SER A 63 6.85 13.77 -29.26
N LEU A 64 6.51 13.95 -27.99
CA LEU A 64 5.91 15.19 -27.46
C LEU A 64 6.96 16.17 -26.90
N SER A 65 8.08 15.66 -26.45
CA SER A 65 9.13 16.47 -25.83
C SER A 65 10.21 16.88 -26.84
N PRO A 66 10.67 18.13 -26.79
CA PRO A 66 11.83 18.56 -27.57
C PRO A 66 13.18 18.04 -27.01
N PHE A 67 13.15 17.38 -25.86
CA PHE A 67 14.33 16.86 -25.17
C PHE A 67 14.31 15.34 -25.18
N SER A 68 15.51 14.72 -25.24
CA SER A 68 15.64 13.28 -25.06
C SER A 68 15.26 12.82 -23.64
N LEU A 69 14.79 11.59 -23.49
CA LEU A 69 14.36 11.04 -22.20
C LEU A 69 15.43 11.15 -21.10
N GLU A 70 16.72 11.05 -21.46
CA GLU A 70 17.85 11.20 -20.52
C GLU A 70 17.90 12.56 -19.80
N HIS A 71 17.27 13.58 -20.41
CA HIS A 71 17.20 14.93 -19.86
C HIS A 71 15.87 15.24 -19.20
N LEU A 72 15.00 14.26 -19.09
CA LEU A 72 13.68 14.40 -18.49
C LEU A 72 13.60 13.63 -17.18
N GLN A 73 12.89 14.21 -16.22
CA GLN A 73 12.27 13.47 -15.13
C GLN A 73 10.80 13.35 -15.46
N PHE A 74 10.29 12.15 -15.54
CA PHE A 74 8.92 11.90 -16.00
C PHE A 74 8.24 10.81 -15.20
N GLY A 75 6.93 10.82 -15.26
CA GLY A 75 6.07 9.78 -14.73
C GLY A 75 4.72 9.83 -15.41
N TYR A 76 3.87 8.91 -15.05
CA TYR A 76 2.54 8.82 -15.61
C TYR A 76 1.55 8.15 -14.66
N VAL A 77 0.26 8.43 -14.89
CA VAL A 77 -0.86 7.75 -14.24
C VAL A 77 -1.76 7.20 -15.32
N ILE A 78 -2.17 5.95 -15.19
CA ILE A 78 -3.12 5.30 -16.11
C ILE A 78 -4.49 5.29 -15.42
N ASP A 79 -5.55 5.57 -16.17
CA ASP A 79 -6.91 5.51 -15.66
C ASP A 79 -7.39 4.04 -15.45
N ASP A 80 -8.46 3.88 -14.68
CA ASP A 80 -9.02 2.56 -14.38
C ASP A 80 -9.49 1.80 -15.64
N SER A 81 -9.91 2.54 -16.69
CA SER A 81 -10.29 1.96 -17.98
C SER A 81 -9.10 1.46 -18.80
N LYS A 82 -7.86 1.83 -18.39
CA LYS A 82 -6.60 1.54 -19.08
C LYS A 82 -6.51 2.09 -20.51
N ARG A 83 -7.39 3.03 -20.87
CA ARG A 83 -7.45 3.68 -22.18
C ARG A 83 -6.73 5.00 -22.25
N PHE A 84 -6.51 5.64 -21.13
CA PHE A 84 -5.84 6.94 -21.07
C PHE A 84 -4.70 6.91 -20.08
N ALA A 85 -3.64 7.65 -20.42
CA ALA A 85 -2.56 7.94 -19.49
C ALA A 85 -2.36 9.46 -19.39
N PHE A 86 -2.16 9.95 -18.18
CA PHE A 86 -1.75 11.31 -17.91
C PHE A 86 -0.24 11.33 -17.70
N LEU A 87 0.46 11.84 -18.72
CA LEU A 87 1.92 11.96 -18.74
C LEU A 87 2.33 13.28 -18.14
N TYR A 88 3.43 13.28 -17.42
CA TYR A 88 4.09 14.50 -16.99
C TYR A 88 5.59 14.35 -17.09
N SER A 89 6.25 15.42 -17.50
CA SER A 89 7.69 15.46 -17.60
C SER A 89 8.23 16.85 -17.27
N GLY A 90 9.34 16.88 -16.56
CA GLY A 90 10.08 18.08 -16.23
C GLY A 90 11.51 17.99 -16.79
N TYR A 91 12.04 19.11 -17.27
CA TYR A 91 13.41 19.16 -17.73
C TYR A 91 14.37 19.06 -16.53
N ARG A 92 15.25 18.07 -16.55
CA ARG A 92 16.13 17.73 -15.42
C ARG A 92 16.92 18.92 -14.87
N ARG A 93 17.35 19.83 -15.74
CA ARG A 93 18.09 21.05 -15.33
C ARG A 93 17.22 22.13 -14.70
N SER A 94 15.89 22.05 -14.85
CA SER A 94 14.97 22.97 -14.17
C SER A 94 14.86 22.66 -12.68
N PHE A 95 15.19 21.44 -12.29
CA PHE A 95 15.33 21.08 -10.88
C PHE A 95 16.74 21.45 -10.41
N GLU A 96 16.86 21.94 -9.19
CA GLU A 96 18.17 22.22 -8.62
C GLU A 96 19.01 20.94 -8.51
N SER A 97 20.31 21.06 -8.84
CA SER A 97 21.21 19.89 -8.81
C SER A 97 21.28 19.24 -7.42
N GLY A 98 21.15 20.04 -6.34
CA GLY A 98 21.07 19.56 -4.97
C GLY A 98 19.82 18.72 -4.71
N SER A 99 18.65 19.18 -5.22
CA SER A 99 17.38 18.47 -5.07
C SER A 99 17.41 17.10 -5.70
N ILE A 100 17.87 16.98 -6.96
CA ILE A 100 17.95 15.69 -7.65
C ILE A 100 18.89 14.71 -6.93
N ALA A 101 20.01 15.21 -6.40
CA ALA A 101 20.92 14.37 -5.62
C ALA A 101 20.29 13.86 -4.31
N GLU A 102 19.35 14.61 -3.74
CA GLU A 102 18.61 14.21 -2.56
C GLU A 102 17.47 13.21 -2.88
N TRP A 103 16.92 13.26 -4.10
CA TRP A 103 15.86 12.35 -4.52
C TRP A 103 16.25 10.87 -4.39
N GLY A 104 17.51 10.54 -4.68
CA GLY A 104 18.02 9.17 -4.51
C GLY A 104 18.02 8.68 -3.06
N LYS A 105 17.91 9.58 -2.09
CA LYS A 105 17.84 9.27 -0.65
C LYS A 105 16.38 9.12 -0.16
N GLN A 106 15.42 9.57 -0.94
CA GLN A 106 13.99 9.49 -0.63
C GLN A 106 13.44 8.14 -1.07
N GLU A 107 12.39 7.69 -0.43
CA GLU A 107 11.74 6.45 -0.81
C GLU A 107 10.89 6.60 -2.07
N THR A 108 10.38 7.80 -2.32
CA THR A 108 9.67 8.16 -3.57
C THR A 108 9.62 9.67 -3.73
N VAL A 109 9.54 10.13 -4.96
CA VAL A 109 9.38 11.55 -5.34
C VAL A 109 8.22 11.66 -6.31
N ILE A 110 7.20 12.45 -5.98
CA ILE A 110 6.00 12.63 -6.81
C ILE A 110 5.75 14.12 -7.06
N PRO A 111 5.03 14.51 -8.14
CA PRO A 111 4.61 15.90 -8.31
C PRO A 111 3.62 16.34 -7.22
N GLU A 112 3.65 17.62 -6.84
CA GLU A 112 2.68 18.22 -5.90
C GLU A 112 1.23 18.09 -6.40
N PHE A 113 1.02 18.08 -7.71
CA PHE A 113 -0.30 17.98 -8.32
C PHE A 113 -0.92 16.56 -8.30
N SER A 114 -0.23 15.57 -7.80
CA SER A 114 -0.62 14.15 -7.92
C SER A 114 -2.04 13.84 -7.46
N ILE A 115 -2.46 14.42 -6.32
CA ILE A 115 -3.83 14.20 -5.82
C ILE A 115 -4.89 14.78 -6.77
N GLY A 116 -4.64 15.95 -7.35
CA GLY A 116 -5.55 16.57 -8.32
C GLY A 116 -5.68 15.75 -9.60
N ALA A 117 -4.58 15.17 -10.07
CA ALA A 117 -4.58 14.33 -11.26
C ALA A 117 -5.33 13.00 -11.06
N ILE A 118 -5.29 12.42 -9.85
CA ILE A 118 -5.88 11.10 -9.56
C ILE A 118 -7.33 11.22 -9.08
N ALA A 119 -7.62 12.16 -8.19
CA ALA A 119 -8.91 12.26 -7.52
C ALA A 119 -9.68 13.55 -7.85
N GLY A 120 -9.14 14.40 -8.72
CA GLY A 120 -9.70 15.73 -9.00
C GLY A 120 -11.00 15.74 -9.78
N LYS A 121 -11.32 14.68 -10.53
CA LYS A 121 -12.59 14.59 -11.26
C LYS A 121 -13.76 14.48 -10.30
N ASN A 122 -14.84 15.16 -10.64
CA ASN A 122 -16.15 14.96 -10.02
C ASN A 122 -17.22 14.70 -11.10
N ASP A 123 -18.44 14.39 -10.67
CA ASP A 123 -19.54 13.99 -11.55
C ASP A 123 -19.99 15.10 -12.51
N ASP A 124 -19.86 16.36 -12.13
CA ASP A 124 -20.25 17.52 -12.94
C ASP A 124 -19.16 18.01 -13.89
N GLY A 125 -17.94 17.42 -13.81
CA GLY A 125 -16.81 17.79 -14.66
C GLY A 125 -16.26 19.19 -14.38
N SER A 126 -16.59 19.82 -13.25
CA SER A 126 -16.10 21.15 -12.92
C SER A 126 -14.58 21.17 -12.77
N PRO A 127 -13.90 22.22 -13.27
CA PRO A 127 -12.46 22.35 -13.16
C PRO A 127 -12.00 22.48 -11.71
N LEU A 128 -10.73 22.15 -11.48
CA LEU A 128 -10.11 22.14 -10.17
C LEU A 128 -8.88 23.03 -10.15
N LEU A 129 -8.78 23.90 -9.13
CA LEU A 129 -7.55 24.55 -8.70
C LEU A 129 -7.02 23.83 -7.46
N LEU A 130 -5.83 23.30 -7.55
CA LEU A 130 -5.12 22.66 -6.45
C LEU A 130 -4.01 23.60 -5.97
N VAL A 131 -4.13 24.08 -4.74
CA VAL A 131 -3.11 24.93 -4.10
C VAL A 131 -2.21 24.06 -3.26
N SER A 132 -0.94 24.01 -3.63
CA SER A 132 0.14 23.33 -2.94
C SER A 132 1.08 24.33 -2.27
N GLU A 133 2.13 23.83 -1.63
CA GLU A 133 3.09 24.70 -0.94
C GLU A 133 3.82 25.64 -1.93
N ASN A 134 4.29 25.09 -3.06
CA ASN A 134 5.13 25.85 -4.01
C ASN A 134 4.41 26.23 -5.31
N SER A 135 3.22 25.69 -5.55
CA SER A 135 2.53 25.85 -6.84
C SER A 135 1.02 25.84 -6.70
N ILE A 136 0.36 26.35 -7.73
CA ILE A 136 -1.07 26.26 -7.95
C ILE A 136 -1.27 25.55 -9.27
N ALA A 137 -1.97 24.41 -9.25
CA ALA A 137 -2.22 23.61 -10.43
C ALA A 137 -3.71 23.69 -10.82
N TYR A 138 -3.98 23.91 -12.09
CA TYR A 138 -5.31 23.94 -12.68
C TYR A 138 -5.55 22.71 -13.52
N PHE A 139 -6.72 22.12 -13.39
CA PHE A 139 -7.13 20.93 -14.12
C PHE A 139 -8.51 21.12 -14.75
N GLU A 140 -8.64 20.63 -15.97
CA GLU A 140 -9.95 20.40 -16.60
C GLU A 140 -10.17 18.92 -16.82
N PHE A 141 -11.41 18.51 -16.65
CA PHE A 141 -11.86 17.13 -16.84
C PHE A 141 -12.93 17.08 -17.91
N ASP A 142 -12.97 15.98 -18.63
CA ASP A 142 -14.03 15.69 -19.60
C ASP A 142 -14.76 14.39 -19.22
N GLY A 143 -15.79 14.05 -19.98
CA GLY A 143 -16.54 12.81 -19.75
C GLY A 143 -15.82 11.53 -20.16
N GLN A 144 -14.62 11.60 -20.78
CA GLN A 144 -13.97 10.45 -21.39
C GLN A 144 -13.13 9.65 -20.43
N SER A 145 -12.49 10.30 -19.43
CA SER A 145 -11.59 9.68 -18.48
C SER A 145 -11.69 10.34 -17.12
N GLU A 146 -11.20 9.65 -16.08
CA GLU A 146 -11.01 10.22 -14.73
C GLU A 146 -9.79 11.14 -14.67
N LEU A 147 -8.88 11.01 -15.64
CA LEU A 147 -7.68 11.81 -15.73
C LEU A 147 -7.94 13.17 -16.38
N PRO A 148 -7.21 14.22 -15.98
CA PRO A 148 -7.40 15.56 -16.54
C PRO A 148 -7.08 15.60 -18.05
N CYS A 149 -7.90 16.32 -18.81
CA CYS A 149 -7.67 16.57 -20.23
C CYS A 149 -6.80 17.80 -20.49
N TYR A 150 -6.75 18.72 -19.50
CA TYR A 150 -5.90 19.90 -19.52
C TYR A 150 -5.28 20.13 -18.16
N PHE A 151 -4.04 20.64 -18.18
CA PHE A 151 -3.26 20.99 -17.02
C PHE A 151 -2.45 22.26 -17.27
N GLU A 152 -2.44 23.14 -16.28
CA GLU A 152 -1.59 24.31 -16.23
C GLU A 152 -1.18 24.58 -14.78
N ALA A 153 0.07 24.96 -14.54
CA ALA A 153 0.54 25.22 -13.19
C ALA A 153 1.30 26.55 -13.11
N PHE A 154 1.07 27.24 -12.01
CA PHE A 154 1.63 28.54 -11.69
C PHE A 154 2.50 28.44 -10.44
N PRO A 155 3.63 29.15 -10.38
CA PRO A 155 4.38 29.26 -9.13
C PRO A 155 3.52 30.00 -8.11
N ARG A 156 3.60 29.59 -6.85
CA ARG A 156 3.01 30.36 -5.76
C ARG A 156 3.96 31.51 -5.45
N GLU A 157 3.46 32.72 -5.66
CA GLU A 157 4.25 33.94 -5.45
C GLU A 157 4.60 34.13 -3.97
N ARG A 158 5.72 34.81 -3.73
CA ARG A 158 6.16 35.20 -2.41
C ARG A 158 6.08 36.72 -2.32
N ASP A 159 5.80 37.21 -1.13
CA ASP A 159 5.81 38.66 -0.88
C ASP A 159 7.22 39.22 -0.78
N ASP A 160 7.33 40.55 -0.57
CA ASP A 160 8.60 41.24 -0.44
C ASP A 160 9.44 40.78 0.78
N GLU A 161 8.83 40.12 1.73
CA GLU A 161 9.47 39.52 2.92
C GLU A 161 9.83 38.03 2.73
N ASP A 162 9.74 37.51 1.50
CA ASP A 162 9.99 36.10 1.13
C ASP A 162 9.00 35.12 1.80
N GLN A 163 7.85 35.62 2.25
CA GLN A 163 6.77 34.78 2.75
C GLN A 163 5.82 34.37 1.62
N LEU A 164 5.30 33.15 1.66
CA LEU A 164 4.32 32.69 0.68
C LEU A 164 3.07 33.57 0.78
N MET A 165 2.60 34.06 -0.37
CA MET A 165 1.32 34.78 -0.43
C MET A 165 0.20 33.96 0.19
N ASP A 166 -0.74 34.64 0.81
CA ASP A 166 -1.91 34.03 1.38
C ASP A 166 -2.65 33.15 0.35
N PHE A 167 -3.32 32.13 0.85
CA PHE A 167 -4.06 31.16 0.03
C PHE A 167 -5.02 31.81 -0.96
N GLU A 168 -5.84 32.76 -0.47
CA GLU A 168 -6.85 33.45 -1.28
C GLU A 168 -6.20 34.31 -2.37
N ALA A 169 -5.14 35.04 -2.04
CA ALA A 169 -4.41 35.87 -2.99
C ALA A 169 -3.77 35.02 -4.11
N GLY A 170 -3.19 33.86 -3.76
CA GLY A 170 -2.65 32.93 -4.75
C GLY A 170 -3.73 32.39 -5.70
N VAL A 171 -4.89 32.02 -5.19
CA VAL A 171 -6.04 31.58 -6.00
C VAL A 171 -6.51 32.68 -6.95
N ASP A 172 -6.56 33.94 -6.50
CA ASP A 172 -6.99 35.06 -7.33
C ASP A 172 -5.98 35.34 -8.45
N VAL A 173 -4.68 35.29 -8.17
CA VAL A 173 -3.63 35.42 -9.20
C VAL A 173 -3.74 34.33 -10.25
N ALA A 174 -3.95 33.07 -9.84
CA ALA A 174 -4.14 31.96 -10.75
C ALA A 174 -5.41 32.14 -11.61
N LYS A 175 -6.52 32.60 -11.03
CA LYS A 175 -7.76 32.89 -11.75
C LYS A 175 -7.56 34.02 -12.76
N ILE A 176 -6.84 35.08 -12.42
CA ILE A 176 -6.52 36.17 -13.35
C ILE A 176 -5.70 35.64 -14.53
N SER A 177 -4.68 34.80 -14.27
CA SER A 177 -3.83 34.21 -15.31
C SER A 177 -4.61 33.30 -16.25
N LEU A 178 -5.58 32.53 -15.73
CA LEU A 178 -6.47 31.66 -16.52
C LEU A 178 -7.50 32.45 -17.34
N GLY A 179 -7.87 33.65 -16.91
CA GLY A 179 -8.69 34.61 -17.66
C GLY A 179 -9.98 34.05 -18.23
N ASP A 180 -10.10 34.10 -19.58
CA ASP A 180 -11.30 33.65 -20.27
C ASP A 180 -11.57 32.15 -20.15
N ARG A 181 -10.56 31.34 -19.79
CA ARG A 181 -10.69 29.89 -19.70
C ARG A 181 -11.66 29.45 -18.60
N ILE A 182 -11.67 30.16 -17.49
CA ILE A 182 -12.55 29.85 -16.33
C ILE A 182 -13.83 30.68 -16.31
N LYS A 183 -14.03 31.55 -17.31
CA LYS A 183 -15.14 32.49 -17.35
C LYS A 183 -16.50 31.78 -17.41
N GLY A 184 -17.32 32.01 -16.40
CA GLY A 184 -18.65 31.40 -16.29
C GLY A 184 -18.64 29.96 -15.80
N GLN A 185 -17.49 29.44 -15.39
CA GLN A 185 -17.39 28.12 -14.77
C GLN A 185 -17.25 28.22 -13.25
N THR A 186 -17.85 27.27 -12.54
CA THR A 186 -17.60 27.09 -11.11
C THR A 186 -16.33 26.29 -10.93
N VAL A 187 -15.28 26.94 -10.40
CA VAL A 187 -13.98 26.30 -10.18
C VAL A 187 -13.91 25.83 -8.74
N ARG A 188 -13.66 24.54 -8.55
CA ARG A 188 -13.38 23.98 -7.22
C ARG A 188 -11.98 24.37 -6.78
N VAL A 189 -11.78 24.54 -5.49
CA VAL A 189 -10.47 24.89 -4.92
C VAL A 189 -10.13 23.90 -3.82
N TRP A 190 -9.03 23.18 -4.02
CA TRP A 190 -8.47 22.27 -3.04
C TRP A 190 -7.18 22.84 -2.46
N ASN A 191 -7.00 22.62 -1.17
CA ASN A 191 -5.74 22.91 -0.50
C ASN A 191 -5.09 21.58 -0.09
N THR A 192 -3.90 21.33 -0.58
CA THR A 192 -3.09 20.22 -0.10
C THR A 192 -2.29 20.69 1.12
N ASN A 193 -2.83 20.54 2.30
CA ASN A 193 -1.98 20.41 3.47
C ASN A 193 -1.43 19.00 3.43
N THR A 194 -0.24 18.84 2.90
CA THR A 194 0.29 17.56 2.46
C THR A 194 0.65 16.68 3.65
N ASN A 195 -0.35 16.07 4.25
CA ASN A 195 -0.15 14.94 5.12
C ASN A 195 -0.13 13.69 4.26
N ILE A 196 1.07 13.22 3.95
CA ILE A 196 1.25 12.02 3.13
C ILE A 196 1.49 10.85 4.07
N TYR A 197 0.47 10.00 4.19
CA TYR A 197 0.56 8.76 4.93
C TYR A 197 0.92 7.62 4.02
N ILE A 198 1.88 6.81 4.44
CA ILE A 198 2.21 5.60 3.72
C ILE A 198 2.12 4.41 4.65
N GLY A 199 1.16 3.54 4.34
CA GLY A 199 1.24 2.14 4.74
C GLY A 199 2.20 1.40 3.79
N LYS A 200 2.70 0.22 4.18
CA LYS A 200 3.66 -0.57 3.37
C LYS A 200 3.25 -0.83 1.91
N GLN A 201 1.98 -0.64 1.54
CA GLN A 201 1.45 -0.97 0.21
C GLN A 201 0.66 0.17 -0.46
N HIS A 202 0.40 1.27 0.24
CA HIS A 202 -0.46 2.34 -0.26
C HIS A 202 0.03 3.70 0.19
N LEU A 203 0.03 4.66 -0.74
CA LEU A 203 0.21 6.06 -0.43
C LEU A 203 -1.17 6.70 -0.26
N ARG A 204 -1.36 7.41 0.83
CA ARG A 204 -2.57 8.18 1.10
C ARG A 204 -2.30 9.64 0.83
N LEU A 205 -2.96 10.20 -0.18
CA LEU A 205 -2.92 11.61 -0.50
C LEU A 205 -4.14 12.30 0.10
N GLN A 206 -3.96 13.49 0.68
CA GLN A 206 -5.02 14.25 1.31
C GLN A 206 -5.07 15.68 0.76
N ALA A 207 -6.28 16.18 0.61
CA ALA A 207 -6.58 17.57 0.27
C ALA A 207 -7.81 18.03 1.06
N ALA A 208 -8.02 19.32 1.15
CA ALA A 208 -9.21 19.90 1.76
C ALA A 208 -9.97 20.76 0.75
N GLU A 209 -11.28 20.58 0.67
CA GLU A 209 -12.22 21.41 -0.09
C GLU A 209 -13.25 22.02 0.85
N ASN A 210 -13.29 23.34 0.99
CA ASN A 210 -14.25 24.03 1.86
C ASN A 210 -14.33 23.46 3.29
N GLY A 211 -13.18 23.00 3.83
CA GLY A 211 -13.10 22.41 5.16
C GLY A 211 -13.47 20.93 5.25
N SER A 212 -13.86 20.30 4.14
CA SER A 212 -14.05 18.85 4.03
C SER A 212 -12.75 18.19 3.58
N GLU A 213 -12.32 17.14 4.27
CA GLU A 213 -11.15 16.37 3.88
C GLU A 213 -11.46 15.43 2.73
N ILE A 214 -10.60 15.45 1.73
CA ILE A 214 -10.62 14.54 0.58
C ILE A 214 -9.39 13.66 0.68
N GLU A 215 -9.61 12.37 0.59
CA GLU A 215 -8.57 11.37 0.70
C GLU A 215 -8.60 10.42 -0.50
N THR A 216 -7.44 10.12 -1.05
CA THR A 216 -7.29 9.06 -2.05
C THR A 216 -6.14 8.14 -1.72
N ILE A 217 -6.30 6.88 -2.05
CA ILE A 217 -5.32 5.83 -1.80
C ILE A 217 -4.69 5.42 -3.13
N VAL A 218 -3.39 5.61 -3.24
CA VAL A 218 -2.61 5.23 -4.41
C VAL A 218 -1.94 3.88 -4.15
N SER A 219 -2.12 2.94 -5.08
CA SER A 219 -1.47 1.63 -4.99
C SER A 219 0.05 1.74 -5.17
N ARG A 220 0.78 0.76 -4.67
CA ARG A 220 2.24 0.72 -4.83
C ARG A 220 2.67 0.67 -6.30
N GLU A 221 1.92 -0.02 -7.14
CA GLU A 221 2.18 -0.12 -8.58
C GLU A 221 2.02 1.23 -9.26
N THR A 222 0.92 1.95 -9.00
CA THR A 222 0.71 3.31 -9.49
C THR A 222 1.79 4.27 -8.96
N LEU A 223 2.22 4.11 -7.71
CA LEU A 223 3.28 4.93 -7.14
C LEU A 223 4.61 4.77 -7.88
N TRP A 224 4.94 3.55 -8.34
CA TRP A 224 6.14 3.30 -9.14
C TRP A 224 6.12 3.99 -10.50
N THR A 225 4.93 4.13 -11.12
CA THR A 225 4.80 4.86 -12.40
C THR A 225 4.80 6.37 -12.21
N MET A 226 4.49 6.83 -11.00
CA MET A 226 4.48 8.24 -10.63
C MET A 226 5.83 8.76 -10.15
N ASP A 227 6.73 7.87 -9.77
CA ASP A 227 8.01 8.23 -9.15
C ASP A 227 8.94 8.92 -10.14
N LEU A 228 9.43 10.08 -9.76
CA LEU A 228 10.29 10.95 -10.57
C LEU A 228 11.78 10.65 -10.44
N ARG A 229 12.15 9.70 -9.58
CA ARG A 229 13.56 9.32 -9.41
C ARG A 229 14.15 8.72 -10.69
N ASP A 230 15.46 8.65 -10.74
CA ASP A 230 16.13 7.97 -11.85
C ASP A 230 15.68 6.51 -11.95
N PRO A 231 15.47 5.97 -13.18
CA PRO A 231 14.99 4.59 -13.39
C PRO A 231 15.82 3.55 -12.64
N ASP A 232 17.15 3.71 -12.59
CA ASP A 232 18.05 2.82 -11.85
C ASP A 232 17.71 2.79 -10.35
N SER A 233 17.41 3.96 -9.76
CA SER A 233 17.05 4.09 -8.35
C SER A 233 15.70 3.41 -8.06
N ILE A 234 14.75 3.53 -8.98
CA ILE A 234 13.42 2.90 -8.88
C ILE A 234 13.58 1.37 -9.01
N GLU A 235 14.38 0.90 -9.95
CA GLU A 235 14.62 -0.53 -10.15
C GLU A 235 15.31 -1.16 -8.92
N HIS A 236 16.31 -0.50 -8.37
CA HIS A 236 16.94 -0.92 -7.11
C HIS A 236 15.93 -1.00 -5.96
N ALA A 237 15.09 0.01 -5.80
CA ALA A 237 14.07 0.01 -4.76
C ALA A 237 13.03 -1.12 -4.95
N LYS A 238 12.60 -1.39 -6.19
CA LYS A 238 11.74 -2.53 -6.52
C LYS A 238 12.39 -3.87 -6.18
N LEU A 239 13.68 -4.02 -6.48
CA LEU A 239 14.44 -5.24 -6.16
C LEU A 239 14.60 -5.44 -4.66
N GLU A 240 14.95 -4.39 -3.91
CA GLU A 240 15.04 -4.44 -2.45
C GLU A 240 13.70 -4.82 -1.80
N GLU A 241 12.60 -4.24 -2.27
CA GLU A 241 11.27 -4.56 -1.76
C GLU A 241 10.90 -6.02 -2.01
N ARG A 242 11.21 -6.55 -3.21
CA ARG A 242 11.01 -7.96 -3.54
C ARG A 242 11.86 -8.88 -2.67
N GLN A 243 13.14 -8.55 -2.48
CA GLN A 243 14.04 -9.32 -1.62
C GLN A 243 13.58 -9.32 -0.17
N ASN A 244 13.21 -8.16 0.37
CA ASN A 244 12.69 -8.04 1.72
C ASN A 244 11.40 -8.84 1.91
N SER A 245 10.48 -8.80 0.95
CA SER A 245 9.27 -9.61 0.95
C SER A 245 9.58 -11.11 0.97
N LEU A 246 10.55 -11.56 0.19
CA LEU A 246 10.98 -12.95 0.12
C LEU A 246 11.63 -13.39 1.44
N ILE A 247 12.51 -12.57 2.02
CA ILE A 247 13.15 -12.84 3.31
C ILE A 247 12.08 -12.99 4.41
N TRP A 248 11.09 -12.10 4.44
CA TRP A 248 10.00 -12.20 5.41
C TRP A 248 9.12 -13.45 5.22
N LYS A 249 8.86 -13.87 3.97
CA LYS A 249 8.13 -15.12 3.69
C LYS A 249 8.91 -16.34 4.16
N ILE A 250 10.23 -16.37 3.94
CA ILE A 250 11.12 -17.44 4.42
C ILE A 250 11.16 -17.45 5.95
N ALA A 251 11.35 -16.29 6.58
CA ALA A 251 11.39 -16.17 8.03
C ALA A 251 10.08 -16.65 8.69
N LEU A 252 8.93 -16.27 8.11
CA LEU A 252 7.61 -16.73 8.56
C LEU A 252 7.47 -18.25 8.38
N GLY A 253 7.89 -18.78 7.23
CA GLY A 253 7.89 -20.24 6.97
C GLY A 253 8.74 -21.00 7.99
N MET A 254 9.95 -20.51 8.30
CA MET A 254 10.80 -21.11 9.32
C MET A 254 10.15 -21.05 10.73
N ALA A 255 9.52 -19.92 11.06
CA ALA A 255 8.82 -19.80 12.35
C ALA A 255 7.67 -20.79 12.49
N VAL A 256 6.90 -21.01 11.40
CA VAL A 256 5.83 -22.02 11.38
C VAL A 256 6.40 -23.43 11.55
N VAL A 257 7.46 -23.78 10.85
CA VAL A 257 8.13 -25.10 11.00
C VAL A 257 8.63 -25.27 12.43
N PHE A 258 9.25 -24.24 13.00
CA PHE A 258 9.74 -24.30 14.39
C PHE A 258 8.60 -24.49 15.39
N MET A 259 7.49 -23.79 15.23
CA MET A 259 6.27 -24.01 16.02
C MET A 259 5.75 -25.46 15.90
N LEU A 260 5.70 -25.99 14.69
CA LEU A 260 5.25 -27.38 14.48
C LEU A 260 6.18 -28.38 15.17
N LEU A 261 7.49 -28.17 15.15
CA LEU A 261 8.45 -29.00 15.88
C LEU A 261 8.23 -28.95 17.40
N ILE A 262 8.03 -27.76 17.95
CA ILE A 262 7.72 -27.59 19.39
C ILE A 262 6.41 -28.31 19.73
N PHE A 263 5.37 -28.12 18.95
CA PHE A 263 4.10 -28.82 19.19
C PHE A 263 4.24 -30.35 19.04
N GLY A 264 5.06 -30.81 18.09
CA GLY A 264 5.37 -32.24 17.93
C GLY A 264 6.06 -32.81 19.15
N GLU A 265 7.06 -32.10 19.73
CA GLU A 265 7.71 -32.52 20.96
C GLU A 265 6.76 -32.55 22.16
N PHE A 266 5.92 -31.51 22.32
CA PHE A 266 4.91 -31.51 23.37
C PHE A 266 3.89 -32.64 23.23
N ALA A 267 3.43 -32.93 22.02
CA ALA A 267 2.52 -34.03 21.75
C ALA A 267 3.18 -35.39 22.05
N TRP A 268 4.47 -35.54 21.70
CA TRP A 268 5.22 -36.77 21.97
C TRP A 268 5.46 -36.98 23.47
N LEU A 269 5.87 -35.95 24.19
CA LEU A 269 6.04 -35.96 25.64
C LEU A 269 4.71 -36.23 26.36
N GLY A 270 3.63 -35.56 25.91
CA GLY A 270 2.29 -35.76 26.43
C GLY A 270 1.78 -37.20 26.21
N SER A 271 2.02 -37.75 25.02
CA SER A 271 1.64 -39.15 24.73
C SER A 271 2.42 -40.13 25.56
N ARG A 272 3.73 -39.90 25.81
CA ARG A 272 4.53 -40.74 26.71
C ARG A 272 4.05 -40.64 28.16
N ALA A 273 3.75 -39.47 28.64
CA ALA A 273 3.21 -39.27 29.99
C ALA A 273 1.86 -39.97 30.14
N TYR A 274 1.00 -39.87 29.14
CA TYR A 274 -0.31 -40.57 29.11
C TYR A 274 -0.16 -42.09 29.13
N VAL A 275 0.75 -42.63 28.31
CA VAL A 275 1.02 -44.08 28.29
C VAL A 275 1.55 -44.55 29.64
N ASN A 276 2.45 -43.82 30.26
CA ASN A 276 2.99 -44.17 31.59
C ASN A 276 1.91 -44.11 32.68
N LEU A 277 1.06 -43.09 32.67
CA LEU A 277 -0.09 -43.00 33.58
C LEU A 277 -1.08 -44.19 33.39
N ARG A 278 -1.38 -44.52 32.14
CA ARG A 278 -2.25 -45.64 31.81
C ARG A 278 -1.66 -46.99 32.25
N ASN A 279 -0.35 -47.17 32.05
CA ASN A 279 0.32 -48.38 32.49
C ASN A 279 0.32 -48.50 34.02
N GLY A 280 0.59 -47.41 34.77
CA GLY A 280 0.48 -47.38 36.21
C GLY A 280 -0.92 -47.74 36.71
N TRP A 281 -1.97 -47.18 36.09
CA TRP A 281 -3.34 -47.56 36.44
C TRP A 281 -3.66 -49.01 36.14
N ASN A 282 -3.18 -49.55 35.00
CA ASN A 282 -3.36 -50.94 34.67
C ASN A 282 -2.64 -51.85 35.67
N GLU A 283 -1.45 -51.50 36.14
CA GLU A 283 -0.72 -52.24 37.16
C GLU A 283 -1.43 -52.24 38.53
N GLU A 284 -1.98 -51.08 38.93
CA GLU A 284 -2.77 -50.97 40.17
C GLU A 284 -4.08 -51.78 40.10
N GLN A 285 -4.72 -51.84 38.94
CA GLN A 285 -5.98 -52.59 38.77
C GLN A 285 -5.76 -54.07 38.46
N ALA A 286 -4.58 -54.48 38.03
CA ALA A 286 -4.28 -55.88 37.68
C ALA A 286 -4.62 -56.87 38.76
N PRO A 287 -4.30 -56.67 40.06
CA PRO A 287 -4.67 -57.62 41.13
C PRO A 287 -6.18 -57.69 41.33
N THR A 288 -6.88 -56.55 41.16
CA THR A 288 -8.36 -56.55 41.30
C THR A 288 -9.05 -57.28 40.14
N VAL A 289 -8.56 -57.07 38.94
CA VAL A 289 -9.06 -57.76 37.73
C VAL A 289 -8.76 -59.26 37.83
N ALA A 290 -7.58 -59.66 38.29
CA ALA A 290 -7.21 -61.03 38.51
C ALA A 290 -8.11 -61.70 39.59
N MET A 291 -8.44 -60.97 40.67
CA MET A 291 -9.33 -61.46 41.71
C MET A 291 -10.79 -61.65 41.19
N ILE A 292 -11.27 -60.72 40.36
CA ILE A 292 -12.60 -60.85 39.74
C ILE A 292 -12.62 -62.04 38.78
N GLY A 293 -11.58 -62.19 37.95
CA GLY A 293 -11.44 -63.30 37.02
C GLY A 293 -11.41 -64.68 37.75
N SER A 294 -10.65 -64.75 38.86
CA SER A 294 -10.62 -65.97 39.66
C SER A 294 -11.98 -66.34 40.34
N ARG A 295 -12.73 -65.30 40.76
CA ARG A 295 -14.09 -65.49 41.28
C ARG A 295 -15.06 -65.88 40.19
N GLN A 296 -14.95 -65.31 38.99
CA GLN A 296 -15.79 -65.76 37.86
C GLN A 296 -15.49 -67.17 37.44
N SER A 297 -14.24 -67.58 37.36
CA SER A 297 -13.93 -69.04 37.06
C SER A 297 -14.47 -69.96 38.12
N THR A 298 -14.43 -69.60 39.40
CA THR A 298 -14.99 -70.37 40.48
C THR A 298 -16.53 -70.49 40.38
N VAL A 299 -17.18 -69.40 39.96
CA VAL A 299 -18.66 -69.45 39.73
C VAL A 299 -19.00 -70.34 38.54
N PHE A 300 -18.23 -70.22 37.44
CA PHE A 300 -18.44 -71.11 36.28
C PHE A 300 -18.18 -72.59 36.63
N GLU A 301 -17.17 -72.91 37.44
CA GLU A 301 -16.91 -74.24 37.92
C GLU A 301 -18.08 -74.77 38.82
N LEU A 302 -18.65 -73.91 39.67
CA LEU A 302 -19.79 -74.20 40.50
C LEU A 302 -21.06 -74.40 39.67
N GLU A 303 -21.30 -73.63 38.66
CA GLU A 303 -22.42 -73.77 37.71
C GLU A 303 -22.27 -75.07 36.91
N ASP A 304 -21.09 -75.41 36.45
CA ASP A 304 -20.82 -76.67 35.74
C ASP A 304 -21.00 -77.90 36.66
N PHE A 305 -20.60 -77.78 37.94
CA PHE A 305 -20.85 -78.83 38.94
C PHE A 305 -22.33 -78.97 39.19
N GLN A 306 -23.10 -77.91 39.37
CA GLN A 306 -24.54 -77.94 39.54
C GLN A 306 -25.23 -78.55 38.32
N ASN A 307 -24.83 -78.24 37.14
CA ASN A 307 -25.37 -78.78 35.90
C ASN A 307 -24.98 -80.25 35.67
N SER A 308 -23.83 -80.69 36.16
CA SER A 308 -23.40 -82.08 36.09
C SER A 308 -24.09 -83.01 37.13
N ASP A 309 -24.41 -82.45 38.31
CA ASP A 309 -25.13 -83.17 39.33
C ASP A 309 -26.65 -83.34 39.03
N LEU A 310 -27.23 -82.45 38.20
CA LEU A 310 -28.64 -82.57 37.78
C LEU A 310 -28.88 -83.62 36.68
N LYS A 311 -27.88 -84.01 35.93
CA LYS A 311 -27.98 -84.99 34.83
C LYS A 311 -28.30 -86.42 35.25
N PRO A 312 -27.95 -86.92 36.48
CA PRO A 312 -28.33 -88.26 36.90
C PRO A 312 -29.84 -88.44 37.19
N PHE A 313 -30.55 -87.37 37.50
CA PHE A 313 -31.97 -87.44 37.84
C PHE A 313 -32.92 -87.39 36.63
N ASP A 314 -32.53 -86.91 35.50
CA ASP A 314 -33.33 -86.85 34.26
C ASP A 314 -33.32 -88.16 33.45
N MET A 315 -32.55 -89.15 33.87
CA MET A 315 -32.51 -90.50 33.22
C MET A 315 -33.41 -91.56 33.90
N LEU A 316 -34.27 -91.18 34.84
CA LEU A 316 -35.16 -92.09 35.56
C LEU A 316 -36.62 -91.69 35.47
N ILE A 317 -37.06 -91.06 34.36
CA ILE A 317 -38.49 -90.94 34.01
C ILE A 317 -38.70 -91.45 32.60
#